data_0a469ed1d582405008f022c3053d8a35
#
_entry.id   0a469ed1d582405008f022c3053d8a35
#
_cell.length_a   1.000
_cell.length_b   1.000
_cell.length_c   1.000
_cell.angle_alpha   90.00
_cell.angle_beta   90.00
_cell.angle_gamma   90.00
#
_symmetry.space_group_name_H-M   'P 1'
#
loop_
_entity.id
_entity.type
_entity.pdbx_description
1 polymer ?
#
loop_
_entity_poly.entity_id
_entity_poly.type
_entity_poly.pdbx_seq_one_letter_code
_entity_poly.pdbx_strand_id
1 'polypeptide(L)'
;MSVQSSLSSQIAGISSSVREAMEESATLTAQFDYTVKRFDLDAYTCTVAFALRPKTVQDGLAVSLRLRSLASDDGTTAVELVRDEYDVYRGEAVLSMNDDGFEATAAYDTGGERQLETIRDLPGFANEALPKLYEDLSFGYGYSQSYSSSVIRCSVRGWEDPEDHRTADLYLGAYDADVRSAWLDYLVDGKSAAQSTLKFVEAAGDERSAVLWWISDIPDESTAGVYSIYGAEGVEFDLPYGAELQVVFHAELTDGTRLSAMLTREIMPSANNSADGESEGPAMPIVLTKD
;
A
#
# COMPACT_ATOMS: atom_id res chain seq x y z
N MET A 1 6.56 -48.86 19.86
CA MET A 1 7.14 -47.60 19.35
C MET A 1 6.32 -46.39 19.80
N SER A 2 6.00 -46.14 21.04
CA SER A 2 5.14 -45.01 21.38
C SER A 2 5.56 -44.20 22.59
N VAL A 3 6.32 -44.73 23.52
CA VAL A 3 6.67 -44.00 24.75
C VAL A 3 7.80 -43.00 24.53
N GLN A 4 8.79 -43.36 23.71
CA GLN A 4 9.94 -42.48 23.44
C GLN A 4 9.58 -41.25 22.59
N SER A 5 8.67 -41.42 21.62
CA SER A 5 8.19 -40.27 20.81
C SER A 5 7.29 -39.33 21.63
N SER A 6 6.48 -39.86 22.53
CA SER A 6 5.65 -39.07 23.42
C SER A 6 6.47 -38.25 24.43
N LEU A 7 7.53 -38.85 25.00
CA LEU A 7 8.45 -38.16 25.91
C LEU A 7 9.23 -37.05 25.19
N SER A 8 9.70 -37.29 23.98
CA SER A 8 10.41 -36.28 23.19
C SER A 8 9.50 -35.08 22.83
N SER A 9 8.23 -35.33 22.49
CA SER A 9 7.26 -34.28 22.23
C SER A 9 6.91 -33.48 23.48
N GLN A 10 6.79 -34.15 24.64
CA GLN A 10 6.54 -33.45 25.91
C GLN A 10 7.75 -32.60 26.35
N ILE A 11 8.97 -33.10 26.21
CA ILE A 11 10.20 -32.35 26.51
C ILE A 11 10.33 -31.14 25.57
N ALA A 12 10.04 -31.30 24.28
CA ALA A 12 10.04 -30.19 23.34
C ALA A 12 8.97 -29.12 23.71
N GLY A 13 7.76 -29.55 24.08
CA GLY A 13 6.68 -28.66 24.51
C GLY A 13 7.04 -27.90 25.80
N ILE A 14 7.62 -28.58 26.81
CA ILE A 14 8.08 -27.92 28.05
C ILE A 14 9.22 -26.95 27.75
N SER A 15 10.17 -27.31 26.89
CA SER A 15 11.29 -26.44 26.52
C SER A 15 10.82 -25.16 25.81
N SER A 16 9.81 -25.28 24.92
CA SER A 16 9.20 -24.13 24.25
C SER A 16 8.46 -23.23 25.24
N SER A 17 7.63 -23.81 26.12
CA SER A 17 6.89 -23.04 27.13
C SER A 17 7.81 -22.36 28.18
N VAL A 18 8.91 -23.00 28.54
CA VAL A 18 9.92 -22.39 29.45
C VAL A 18 10.64 -21.25 28.74
N ARG A 19 10.97 -21.42 27.46
CA ARG A 19 11.61 -20.35 26.67
C ARG A 19 10.67 -19.15 26.55
N GLU A 20 9.42 -19.35 26.15
CA GLU A 20 8.39 -18.29 26.08
C GLU A 20 8.22 -17.58 27.41
N ALA A 21 8.12 -18.31 28.53
CA ALA A 21 8.01 -17.72 29.85
C ALA A 21 9.26 -16.94 30.26
N MET A 22 10.46 -17.37 29.86
CA MET A 22 11.70 -16.64 30.12
C MET A 22 11.82 -15.38 29.23
N GLU A 23 11.43 -15.45 27.98
CA GLU A 23 11.37 -14.30 27.07
C GLU A 23 10.34 -13.28 27.58
N GLU A 24 9.13 -13.71 27.96
CA GLU A 24 8.12 -12.86 28.54
C GLU A 24 8.58 -12.22 29.85
N SER A 25 9.31 -12.98 30.69
CA SER A 25 9.88 -12.45 31.96
C SER A 25 11.00 -11.44 31.72
N ALA A 26 11.71 -11.52 30.58
CA ALA A 26 12.83 -10.64 30.27
C ALA A 26 12.38 -9.30 29.66
N THR A 27 11.14 -9.19 29.16
CA THR A 27 10.64 -7.95 28.57
C THR A 27 10.35 -6.89 29.63
N LEU A 28 10.64 -5.62 29.32
CA LEU A 28 10.39 -4.47 30.17
C LEU A 28 9.05 -3.80 29.84
N THR A 29 8.54 -4.00 28.64
CA THR A 29 7.29 -3.46 28.11
C THR A 29 6.14 -4.42 28.43
N ALA A 30 5.06 -3.91 29.02
CA ALA A 30 3.81 -4.64 29.22
C ALA A 30 2.88 -4.47 28.02
N GLN A 31 2.85 -3.28 27.41
CA GLN A 31 2.00 -2.96 26.28
C GLN A 31 2.64 -1.87 25.43
N PHE A 32 2.52 -2.02 24.11
CA PHE A 32 2.94 -1.01 23.14
C PHE A 32 1.92 -0.94 22.02
N ASP A 33 1.40 0.28 21.80
CA ASP A 33 0.44 0.59 20.76
C ASP A 33 0.88 1.82 19.96
N TYR A 34 0.46 1.89 18.72
CA TYR A 34 0.62 3.09 17.89
C TYR A 34 -0.65 3.37 17.10
N THR A 35 -0.83 4.62 16.72
CA THR A 35 -1.95 5.06 15.87
C THR A 35 -1.46 6.15 14.91
N VAL A 36 -1.72 6.00 13.64
CA VAL A 36 -1.47 7.06 12.67
C VAL A 36 -2.54 8.13 12.86
N LYS A 37 -2.11 9.37 13.11
CA LYS A 37 -2.98 10.52 13.32
C LYS A 37 -3.31 11.26 12.04
N ARG A 38 -2.34 11.35 11.15
CA ARG A 38 -2.44 12.10 9.92
C ARG A 38 -1.37 11.67 8.93
N PHE A 39 -1.73 11.65 7.67
CA PHE A 39 -0.81 11.58 6.55
C PHE A 39 -0.62 12.97 5.93
N ASP A 40 0.58 13.27 5.49
CA ASP A 40 0.93 14.43 4.67
C ASP A 40 1.52 13.90 3.35
N LEU A 41 0.67 13.85 2.33
CA LEU A 41 1.03 13.27 1.03
C LEU A 41 1.98 14.17 0.24
N ASP A 42 1.93 15.49 0.47
CA ASP A 42 2.83 16.45 -0.20
C ASP A 42 4.24 16.38 0.39
N ALA A 43 4.36 16.21 1.72
CA ALA A 43 5.65 16.05 2.40
C ALA A 43 6.14 14.58 2.44
N TYR A 44 5.32 13.62 2.00
CA TYR A 44 5.56 12.18 2.09
C TYR A 44 5.90 11.73 3.52
N THR A 45 5.09 12.22 4.49
CA THR A 45 5.27 11.93 5.91
C THR A 45 3.95 11.57 6.58
N CYS A 46 4.04 10.91 7.74
CA CYS A 46 2.89 10.65 8.61
C CYS A 46 3.20 11.06 10.05
N THR A 47 2.18 11.51 10.79
CA THR A 47 2.25 11.73 12.23
C THR A 47 1.72 10.51 12.95
N VAL A 48 2.56 9.87 13.76
CA VAL A 48 2.23 8.65 14.51
C VAL A 48 2.27 8.95 15.99
N ALA A 49 1.19 8.61 16.70
CA ALA A 49 1.12 8.64 18.15
C ALA A 49 1.46 7.27 18.72
N PHE A 50 2.26 7.26 19.78
CA PHE A 50 2.72 6.06 20.47
C PHE A 50 2.19 6.04 21.90
N ALA A 51 1.88 4.85 22.39
CA ALA A 51 1.52 4.58 23.79
C ALA A 51 2.29 3.34 24.26
N LEU A 52 3.06 3.50 25.35
CA LEU A 52 3.86 2.45 25.93
C LEU A 52 3.60 2.34 27.43
N ARG A 53 3.32 1.14 27.91
CA ARG A 53 3.19 0.84 29.33
C ARG A 53 4.35 -0.08 29.76
N PRO A 54 5.24 0.37 30.67
CA PRO A 54 6.25 -0.50 31.28
C PRO A 54 5.61 -1.56 32.20
N LYS A 55 6.25 -2.70 32.38
CA LYS A 55 5.86 -3.70 33.41
C LYS A 55 6.06 -3.19 34.84
N THR A 56 7.10 -2.36 35.02
CA THR A 56 7.42 -1.76 36.34
C THR A 56 7.61 -0.27 36.13
N VAL A 57 6.87 0.50 36.91
CA VAL A 57 7.01 1.96 36.95
C VAL A 57 7.73 2.35 38.24
N GLN A 58 8.80 3.13 38.10
CA GLN A 58 9.60 3.65 39.22
C GLN A 58 9.59 5.18 39.17
N ASP A 59 9.79 5.81 40.33
CA ASP A 59 9.94 7.25 40.41
C ASP A 59 11.20 7.69 39.65
N GLY A 60 11.04 8.68 38.78
CA GLY A 60 12.14 9.18 37.95
C GLY A 60 12.41 8.36 36.67
N LEU A 61 11.60 7.32 36.35
CA LEU A 61 11.71 6.59 35.10
C LEU A 61 11.38 7.51 33.93
N ALA A 62 12.36 7.70 33.03
CA ALA A 62 12.16 8.31 31.72
C ALA A 62 12.10 7.22 30.64
N VAL A 63 11.17 7.36 29.71
CA VAL A 63 11.00 6.43 28.60
C VAL A 63 11.08 7.19 27.28
N SER A 64 11.83 6.65 26.35
CA SER A 64 11.88 7.16 24.98
C SER A 64 11.84 6.02 23.97
N LEU A 65 11.37 6.31 22.75
CA LEU A 65 11.42 5.38 21.62
C LEU A 65 12.53 5.80 20.66
N ARG A 66 13.16 4.81 20.06
CA ARG A 66 14.03 4.94 18.91
C ARG A 66 13.41 4.18 17.76
N LEU A 67 13.16 4.89 16.67
CA LEU A 67 12.55 4.34 15.46
C LEU A 67 13.61 4.38 14.36
N ARG A 68 14.14 3.23 13.99
CA ARG A 68 15.11 3.09 12.91
C ARG A 68 14.40 2.66 11.65
N SER A 69 14.54 3.43 10.57
CA SER A 69 13.98 3.04 9.27
C SER A 69 14.62 1.74 8.77
N LEU A 70 13.82 0.84 8.23
CA LEU A 70 14.29 -0.40 7.58
C LEU A 70 14.66 -0.15 6.11
N ALA A 71 14.15 0.93 5.51
CA ALA A 71 14.45 1.33 4.13
C ALA A 71 15.86 1.94 3.96
N SER A 72 16.44 2.51 5.03
CA SER A 72 17.74 3.16 4.95
C SER A 72 18.51 3.06 6.28
N ASP A 73 19.83 2.95 6.21
CA ASP A 73 20.69 2.93 7.40
C ASP A 73 20.83 4.31 8.09
N ASP A 74 20.32 5.39 7.49
CA ASP A 74 20.64 6.79 7.87
C ASP A 74 19.59 7.49 8.72
N GLY A 75 18.64 6.79 9.34
CA GLY A 75 17.62 7.54 10.07
C GLY A 75 17.13 6.85 11.35
N THR A 76 17.59 7.32 12.51
CA THR A 76 16.93 7.02 13.78
C THR A 76 16.19 8.25 14.28
N THR A 77 14.85 8.15 14.40
CA THR A 77 14.02 9.17 15.05
C THR A 77 13.89 8.84 16.53
N ALA A 78 14.26 9.78 17.40
CA ALA A 78 14.05 9.66 18.84
C ALA A 78 12.75 10.35 19.26
N VAL A 79 11.93 9.67 20.04
CA VAL A 79 10.64 10.18 20.54
C VAL A 79 10.66 10.11 22.07
N GLU A 80 10.66 11.27 22.71
CA GLU A 80 10.49 11.35 24.16
C GLU A 80 9.03 11.07 24.51
N LEU A 81 8.81 10.13 25.47
CA LEU A 81 7.48 9.79 25.90
C LEU A 81 7.20 10.41 27.29
N VAL A 82 6.01 10.99 27.43
CA VAL A 82 5.55 11.63 28.66
C VAL A 82 4.58 10.70 29.38
N ARG A 83 4.83 10.45 30.67
CA ARG A 83 3.97 9.63 31.54
C ARG A 83 2.65 10.34 31.80
N ASP A 84 1.54 9.65 31.57
CA ASP A 84 0.19 10.11 31.96
C ASP A 84 -0.23 9.63 33.36
N GLU A 85 -1.44 9.99 33.78
CA GLU A 85 -2.01 9.61 35.09
C GLU A 85 -2.29 8.11 35.28
N TYR A 86 -2.26 7.33 34.15
CA TYR A 86 -2.50 5.88 34.13
C TYR A 86 -1.21 5.07 33.95
N ASP A 87 -0.05 5.69 34.14
CA ASP A 87 1.26 5.07 33.95
C ASP A 87 1.54 4.63 32.50
N VAL A 88 0.88 5.27 31.56
CA VAL A 88 1.14 5.09 30.13
C VAL A 88 2.03 6.24 29.64
N TYR A 89 3.09 5.91 28.96
CA TYR A 89 4.02 6.87 28.36
C TYR A 89 3.59 7.15 26.92
N ARG A 90 3.33 8.42 26.60
CA ARG A 90 2.80 8.85 25.31
C ARG A 90 3.71 9.85 24.62
N GLY A 91 3.78 9.76 23.29
CA GLY A 91 4.51 10.72 22.47
C GLY A 91 4.06 10.64 21.02
N GLU A 92 4.51 11.58 20.22
CA GLU A 92 4.21 11.63 18.79
C GLU A 92 5.50 11.90 18.01
N ALA A 93 5.56 11.36 16.79
CA ALA A 93 6.64 11.66 15.85
C ALA A 93 6.08 11.85 14.44
N VAL A 94 6.80 12.65 13.66
CA VAL A 94 6.62 12.74 12.21
C VAL A 94 7.64 11.80 11.58
N LEU A 95 7.16 10.80 10.84
CA LEU A 95 7.96 9.78 10.19
C LEU A 95 7.85 9.92 8.68
N SER A 96 8.91 9.61 7.96
CA SER A 96 8.86 9.47 6.51
C SER A 96 8.01 8.22 6.16
N MET A 97 7.13 8.35 5.18
CA MET A 97 6.42 7.18 4.64
C MET A 97 7.41 6.33 3.83
N ASN A 98 7.44 5.04 4.08
CA ASN A 98 8.21 4.05 3.32
C ASN A 98 7.46 2.72 3.31
N ASP A 99 7.89 1.78 2.48
CA ASP A 99 7.27 0.46 2.35
C ASP A 99 7.88 -0.59 3.30
N ASP A 100 9.12 -0.36 3.76
CA ASP A 100 9.87 -1.33 4.58
C ASP A 100 9.55 -1.22 6.09
N GLY A 101 9.11 -0.05 6.55
CA GLY A 101 8.75 0.19 7.94
C GLY A 101 9.89 0.62 8.86
N PHE A 102 9.71 0.38 10.17
CA PHE A 102 10.61 0.84 11.21
C PHE A 102 10.81 -0.21 12.30
N GLU A 103 12.04 -0.39 12.76
CA GLU A 103 12.34 -1.11 14.00
C GLU A 103 12.12 -0.17 15.21
N ALA A 104 11.25 -0.55 16.14
CA ALA A 104 10.97 0.20 17.35
C ALA A 104 11.72 -0.37 18.55
N THR A 105 12.58 0.45 19.16
CA THR A 105 13.33 0.14 20.38
C THR A 105 12.94 1.12 21.48
N ALA A 106 12.48 0.61 22.64
CA ALA A 106 12.28 1.41 23.84
C ALA A 106 13.60 1.57 24.62
N ALA A 107 13.80 2.76 25.17
CA ALA A 107 14.87 3.04 26.12
C ALA A 107 14.26 3.49 27.44
N TYR A 108 14.63 2.78 28.52
CA TYR A 108 14.22 3.03 29.90
C TYR A 108 15.41 3.58 30.67
N ASP A 109 15.28 4.79 31.22
CA ASP A 109 16.34 5.48 31.95
C ASP A 109 15.87 5.81 33.38
N THR A 110 16.59 5.31 34.37
CA THR A 110 16.32 5.57 35.80
C THR A 110 17.34 6.51 36.44
N GLY A 111 18.03 7.33 35.62
CA GLY A 111 18.99 8.32 36.11
C GLY A 111 20.40 7.79 36.44
N GLY A 112 20.67 6.53 36.17
CA GLY A 112 21.99 5.92 36.37
C GLY A 112 22.17 4.65 35.56
N GLU A 113 21.07 4.04 35.15
CA GLU A 113 21.05 2.83 34.36
C GLU A 113 20.10 3.01 33.19
N ARG A 114 20.57 2.67 31.98
CA ARG A 114 19.79 2.69 30.75
C ARG A 114 19.62 1.28 30.22
N GLN A 115 18.39 0.86 30.07
CA GLN A 115 18.03 -0.43 29.48
C GLN A 115 17.35 -0.21 28.13
N LEU A 116 17.66 -1.07 27.15
CA LEU A 116 17.10 -1.03 25.82
C LEU A 116 16.33 -2.31 25.55
N GLU A 117 15.19 -2.19 24.92
CA GLU A 117 14.36 -3.32 24.49
C GLU A 117 13.85 -3.07 23.07
N THR A 118 14.18 -3.96 22.14
CA THR A 118 13.51 -3.96 20.82
C THR A 118 12.10 -4.52 21.02
N ILE A 119 11.10 -3.71 20.69
CA ILE A 119 9.69 -4.05 20.93
C ILE A 119 9.14 -4.86 19.76
N ARG A 120 9.14 -4.26 18.59
CA ARG A 120 8.68 -4.87 17.32
C ARG A 120 9.02 -3.99 16.14
N ASP A 121 8.85 -4.56 14.95
CA ASP A 121 8.84 -3.79 13.71
C ASP A 121 7.44 -3.17 13.49
N LEU A 122 7.43 -1.94 13.03
CA LEU A 122 6.24 -1.23 12.56
C LEU A 122 6.18 -1.38 11.04
N PRO A 123 4.98 -1.49 10.45
CA PRO A 123 4.86 -1.56 8.99
C PRO A 123 5.29 -0.25 8.32
N GLY A 124 5.50 -0.31 7.02
CA GLY A 124 5.63 0.88 6.19
C GLY A 124 4.28 1.58 6.04
N PHE A 125 4.25 2.87 6.35
CA PHE A 125 3.00 3.64 6.32
C PHE A 125 2.58 4.09 4.91
N ALA A 126 3.45 3.95 3.91
CA ALA A 126 3.10 4.23 2.52
C ALA A 126 1.95 3.35 2.03
N ASN A 127 1.90 2.10 2.49
CA ASN A 127 0.86 1.15 2.10
C ASN A 127 -0.55 1.57 2.51
N GLU A 128 -0.71 2.25 3.65
CA GLU A 128 -2.01 2.77 4.09
C GLU A 128 -2.35 4.12 3.44
N ALA A 129 -1.33 4.92 3.14
CA ALA A 129 -1.50 6.32 2.75
C ALA A 129 -1.69 6.53 1.27
N LEU A 130 -0.97 5.76 0.44
CA LEU A 130 -0.93 6.02 -1.00
C LEU A 130 -2.14 5.43 -1.72
N PRO A 131 -2.68 6.14 -2.70
CA PRO A 131 -3.73 5.60 -3.54
C PRO A 131 -3.18 4.48 -4.42
N LYS A 132 -3.97 3.44 -4.63
CA LYS A 132 -3.56 2.24 -5.36
C LYS A 132 -4.65 1.77 -6.30
N LEU A 133 -4.24 1.31 -7.45
CA LEU A 133 -5.08 0.59 -8.39
C LEU A 133 -4.74 -0.90 -8.31
N TYR A 134 -5.74 -1.71 -8.03
CA TYR A 134 -5.69 -3.16 -8.06
C TYR A 134 -6.38 -3.61 -9.33
N GLU A 135 -5.59 -4.01 -10.29
CA GLU A 135 -6.07 -4.47 -11.58
C GLU A 135 -6.32 -5.98 -11.52
N ASP A 136 -7.52 -6.46 -11.88
CA ASP A 136 -7.70 -7.85 -12.23
C ASP A 136 -7.05 -8.08 -13.61
N LEU A 137 -6.37 -9.20 -13.81
CA LEU A 137 -5.73 -9.60 -15.07
C LEU A 137 -6.66 -9.55 -16.31
N SER A 138 -7.96 -9.40 -16.08
CA SER A 138 -8.98 -9.15 -17.09
C SER A 138 -9.07 -7.69 -17.55
N PHE A 139 -8.34 -6.73 -16.96
CA PHE A 139 -8.16 -5.39 -17.52
C PHE A 139 -7.33 -5.45 -18.81
N GLY A 140 -7.49 -6.53 -19.53
CA GLY A 140 -6.95 -6.59 -20.88
C GLY A 140 -7.51 -5.39 -21.60
N TYR A 141 -6.64 -4.38 -21.82
CA TYR A 141 -6.93 -3.23 -22.63
C TYR A 141 -7.63 -3.77 -23.87
N GLY A 142 -8.93 -3.94 -23.79
CA GLY A 142 -9.69 -4.73 -24.74
C GLY A 142 -9.66 -4.16 -26.16
N TYR A 143 -8.47 -3.87 -26.67
CA TYR A 143 -8.28 -3.40 -28.03
C TYR A 143 -8.07 -4.59 -28.97
N SER A 144 -8.83 -4.61 -30.04
CA SER A 144 -8.55 -5.46 -31.18
C SER A 144 -7.67 -4.69 -32.16
N GLN A 145 -6.67 -5.36 -32.71
CA GLN A 145 -5.79 -4.76 -33.71
C GLN A 145 -6.20 -5.21 -35.08
N SER A 146 -6.38 -4.25 -36.02
CA SER A 146 -6.46 -4.52 -37.45
C SER A 146 -5.26 -3.90 -38.13
N TYR A 147 -4.52 -4.71 -38.88
CA TYR A 147 -3.28 -4.30 -39.52
C TYR A 147 -3.51 -3.77 -40.95
N SER A 148 -2.88 -2.65 -41.23
CA SER A 148 -2.75 -2.14 -42.61
C SER A 148 -1.26 -2.08 -43.00
N SER A 149 -0.94 -1.60 -44.18
CA SER A 149 0.45 -1.52 -44.66
C SER A 149 1.34 -0.51 -43.87
N SER A 150 0.76 0.37 -43.08
CA SER A 150 1.50 1.47 -42.44
C SER A 150 1.10 1.73 -40.98
N VAL A 151 -0.08 1.27 -40.56
CA VAL A 151 -0.60 1.53 -39.23
C VAL A 151 -1.35 0.32 -38.66
N ILE A 152 -1.39 0.23 -37.35
CA ILE A 152 -2.25 -0.67 -36.58
C ILE A 152 -3.44 0.17 -36.14
N ARG A 153 -4.65 -0.23 -36.51
CA ARG A 153 -5.86 0.38 -35.93
C ARG A 153 -6.22 -0.33 -34.65
N CYS A 154 -6.19 0.40 -33.57
CA CYS A 154 -6.58 -0.07 -32.24
C CYS A 154 -8.04 0.29 -31.99
N SER A 155 -8.83 -0.68 -31.54
CA SER A 155 -10.23 -0.47 -31.12
C SER A 155 -10.36 -0.98 -29.70
N VAL A 156 -10.63 -0.07 -28.78
CA VAL A 156 -10.99 -0.42 -27.40
C VAL A 156 -12.49 -0.69 -27.39
N ARG A 157 -12.88 -1.86 -26.93
CA ARG A 157 -14.31 -2.20 -26.80
C ARG A 157 -14.86 -1.51 -25.55
N GLY A 158 -15.98 -0.78 -25.74
CA GLY A 158 -16.82 -0.38 -24.61
C GLY A 158 -17.47 -1.60 -23.96
N TRP A 159 -17.66 -1.55 -22.68
CA TRP A 159 -18.43 -2.55 -21.94
C TRP A 159 -19.87 -2.06 -21.79
N GLU A 160 -20.83 -2.84 -22.29
CA GLU A 160 -22.22 -2.42 -22.33
C GLU A 160 -22.92 -2.60 -20.98
N ASP A 161 -22.46 -3.54 -20.13
CA ASP A 161 -23.03 -3.82 -18.83
C ASP A 161 -22.00 -3.65 -17.71
N PRO A 162 -22.12 -2.60 -16.88
CA PRO A 162 -21.19 -2.36 -15.78
C PRO A 162 -21.32 -3.37 -14.63
N GLU A 163 -22.45 -4.09 -14.50
CA GLU A 163 -22.67 -5.01 -13.38
C GLU A 163 -21.97 -6.36 -13.56
N ASP A 164 -21.61 -6.74 -14.80
CA ASP A 164 -21.10 -8.09 -15.08
C ASP A 164 -19.56 -8.22 -15.12
N HIS A 165 -18.80 -7.12 -15.24
CA HIS A 165 -17.34 -7.21 -15.45
C HIS A 165 -16.58 -6.12 -14.69
N ARG A 166 -16.39 -6.35 -13.40
CA ARG A 166 -15.44 -5.59 -12.59
C ARG A 166 -14.03 -5.84 -13.11
N THR A 167 -13.31 -4.75 -13.43
CA THR A 167 -12.00 -4.81 -14.07
C THR A 167 -10.86 -4.37 -13.16
N ALA A 168 -11.15 -3.52 -12.19
CA ALA A 168 -10.16 -3.04 -11.24
C ALA A 168 -10.83 -2.49 -9.97
N ASP A 169 -10.05 -2.30 -8.92
CA ASP A 169 -10.43 -1.57 -7.71
C ASP A 169 -9.46 -0.43 -7.45
N LEU A 170 -10.01 0.75 -7.21
CA LEU A 170 -9.26 1.94 -6.83
C LEU A 170 -9.41 2.18 -5.33
N TYR A 171 -8.30 2.17 -4.62
CA TYR A 171 -8.18 2.58 -3.22
C TYR A 171 -7.56 3.97 -3.14
N LEU A 172 -8.23 4.92 -2.48
CA LEU A 172 -7.77 6.30 -2.43
C LEU A 172 -6.74 6.60 -1.35
N GLY A 173 -6.45 5.66 -0.45
CA GLY A 173 -5.48 5.86 0.61
C GLY A 173 -5.92 6.96 1.58
N ALA A 174 -5.04 7.92 1.81
CA ALA A 174 -5.28 9.04 2.73
C ALA A 174 -5.98 10.25 2.09
N TYR A 175 -6.43 10.16 0.84
CA TYR A 175 -7.22 11.23 0.22
C TYR A 175 -8.65 11.24 0.78
N ASP A 176 -9.06 12.38 1.33
CA ASP A 176 -10.40 12.62 1.86
C ASP A 176 -11.25 13.38 0.81
N ALA A 177 -11.42 12.73 -0.35
CA ALA A 177 -12.20 13.26 -1.46
C ALA A 177 -12.72 12.11 -2.32
N ASP A 178 -13.90 12.28 -2.91
CA ASP A 178 -14.51 11.30 -3.79
C ASP A 178 -13.93 11.37 -5.22
N VAL A 179 -14.04 10.27 -5.95
CA VAL A 179 -13.73 10.24 -7.38
C VAL A 179 -14.83 10.97 -8.15
N ARG A 180 -14.45 12.01 -8.88
CA ARG A 180 -15.33 12.76 -9.80
C ARG A 180 -15.40 12.08 -11.15
N SER A 181 -14.24 11.69 -11.70
CA SER A 181 -14.12 11.04 -13.00
C SER A 181 -12.86 10.18 -13.05
N ALA A 182 -12.92 9.10 -13.84
CA ALA A 182 -11.77 8.28 -14.14
C ALA A 182 -11.73 7.96 -15.63
N TRP A 183 -10.52 7.88 -16.21
CA TRP A 183 -10.34 7.60 -17.63
C TRP A 183 -9.01 6.92 -17.90
N LEU A 184 -8.92 6.27 -19.05
CA LEU A 184 -7.66 5.81 -19.63
C LEU A 184 -7.24 6.80 -20.73
N ASP A 185 -5.96 7.15 -20.76
CA ASP A 185 -5.35 7.91 -21.84
C ASP A 185 -4.40 6.99 -22.63
N TYR A 186 -4.63 6.90 -23.91
CA TYR A 186 -3.82 6.13 -24.85
C TYR A 186 -2.83 7.07 -25.52
N LEU A 187 -1.57 7.01 -25.10
CA LEU A 187 -0.51 7.86 -25.62
C LEU A 187 0.26 7.10 -26.72
N VAL A 188 0.40 7.73 -27.86
CA VAL A 188 1.26 7.28 -28.97
C VAL A 188 2.46 8.21 -29.05
N ASP A 189 3.67 7.68 -28.84
CA ASP A 189 4.90 8.47 -28.75
C ASP A 189 4.77 9.66 -27.78
N GLY A 190 4.15 9.39 -26.62
CA GLY A 190 3.94 10.39 -25.57
C GLY A 190 2.86 11.45 -25.85
N LYS A 191 2.04 11.28 -26.90
CA LYS A 191 0.93 12.17 -27.23
C LYS A 191 -0.40 11.45 -27.13
N SER A 192 -1.38 12.07 -26.49
CA SER A 192 -2.74 11.51 -26.37
C SER A 192 -3.34 11.30 -27.76
N ALA A 193 -3.65 10.05 -28.08
CA ALA A 193 -4.29 9.64 -29.33
C ALA A 193 -5.79 9.40 -29.11
N ALA A 194 -6.18 8.88 -27.94
CA ALA A 194 -7.56 8.63 -27.58
C ALA A 194 -7.71 8.61 -26.06
N GLN A 195 -8.93 8.77 -25.55
CA GLN A 195 -9.28 8.64 -24.15
C GLN A 195 -10.55 7.82 -24.00
N SER A 196 -10.57 6.90 -23.04
CA SER A 196 -11.73 6.09 -22.65
C SER A 196 -12.22 6.51 -21.28
N THR A 197 -13.46 6.99 -21.18
CA THR A 197 -14.08 7.22 -19.87
C THR A 197 -14.36 5.90 -19.19
N LEU A 198 -14.01 5.80 -17.91
CA LEU A 198 -14.25 4.64 -17.08
C LEU A 198 -15.58 4.78 -16.32
N LYS A 199 -16.29 3.67 -16.17
CA LYS A 199 -17.45 3.55 -15.28
C LYS A 199 -16.97 3.02 -13.95
N PHE A 200 -17.39 3.64 -12.85
CA PHE A 200 -17.01 3.23 -11.51
C PHE A 200 -18.16 3.41 -10.53
N VAL A 201 -18.13 2.63 -9.45
CA VAL A 201 -19.10 2.68 -8.35
C VAL A 201 -18.32 2.66 -7.04
N GLU A 202 -18.69 3.51 -6.10
CA GLU A 202 -18.13 3.45 -4.76
C GLU A 202 -18.61 2.17 -4.05
N ALA A 203 -17.66 1.37 -3.58
CA ALA A 203 -17.95 0.15 -2.84
C ALA A 203 -18.45 0.49 -1.43
N ALA A 204 -19.50 -0.17 -0.96
CA ALA A 204 -20.11 0.07 0.34
C ALA A 204 -20.45 -1.24 1.07
N GLY A 205 -20.51 -1.20 2.40
CA GLY A 205 -20.91 -2.33 3.24
C GLY A 205 -20.05 -3.58 3.03
N ASP A 206 -20.71 -4.72 2.82
CA ASP A 206 -20.04 -6.02 2.68
C ASP A 206 -19.14 -6.08 1.43
N GLU A 207 -19.50 -5.38 0.36
CA GLU A 207 -18.70 -5.30 -0.86
C GLU A 207 -17.38 -4.56 -0.59
N ARG A 208 -17.43 -3.44 0.14
CA ARG A 208 -16.25 -2.71 0.58
C ARG A 208 -15.33 -3.59 1.43
N SER A 209 -15.89 -4.31 2.40
CA SER A 209 -15.12 -5.21 3.26
C SER A 209 -14.46 -6.33 2.46
N ALA A 210 -15.15 -6.88 1.45
CA ALA A 210 -14.59 -7.89 0.55
C ALA A 210 -13.44 -7.36 -0.29
N VAL A 211 -13.56 -6.13 -0.81
CA VAL A 211 -12.48 -5.46 -1.55
C VAL A 211 -11.27 -5.20 -0.65
N LEU A 212 -11.48 -4.62 0.54
CA LEU A 212 -10.40 -4.35 1.49
C LEU A 212 -9.70 -5.62 1.95
N TRP A 213 -10.44 -6.72 2.13
CA TRP A 213 -9.85 -8.02 2.48
C TRP A 213 -8.99 -8.60 1.35
N TRP A 214 -9.39 -8.41 0.10
CA TRP A 214 -8.61 -8.79 -1.08
C TRP A 214 -7.31 -7.97 -1.19
N ILE A 215 -7.36 -6.71 -0.80
CA ILE A 215 -6.24 -5.78 -0.75
C ILE A 215 -5.40 -6.00 0.53
N SER A 216 -5.02 -7.19 0.83
CA SER A 216 -4.47 -7.85 2.02
C SER A 216 -3.68 -7.03 3.07
N ASP A 217 -3.28 -5.79 2.78
CA ASP A 217 -2.44 -4.96 3.66
C ASP A 217 -3.16 -3.69 4.17
N ILE A 218 -4.46 -3.55 3.91
CA ILE A 218 -5.25 -2.40 4.33
C ILE A 218 -6.21 -2.82 5.45
N PRO A 219 -6.25 -2.08 6.57
CA PRO A 219 -7.19 -2.40 7.64
C PRO A 219 -8.65 -2.34 7.17
N ASP A 220 -9.47 -3.33 7.56
CA ASP A 220 -10.94 -3.34 7.31
C ASP A 220 -11.62 -2.06 7.80
N GLU A 221 -11.04 -1.40 8.82
CA GLU A 221 -11.55 -0.17 9.43
C GLU A 221 -11.11 1.10 8.68
N SER A 222 -10.39 0.98 7.54
CA SER A 222 -9.97 2.14 6.75
C SER A 222 -11.18 2.99 6.35
N THR A 223 -11.09 4.30 6.52
CA THR A 223 -12.11 5.27 6.09
C THR A 223 -11.92 5.71 4.63
N ALA A 224 -10.83 5.33 4.00
CA ALA A 224 -10.52 5.71 2.63
C ALA A 224 -11.59 5.23 1.64
N GLY A 225 -11.82 6.00 0.60
CA GLY A 225 -12.71 5.63 -0.51
C GLY A 225 -12.19 4.41 -1.27
N VAL A 226 -13.08 3.49 -1.57
CA VAL A 226 -12.83 2.32 -2.40
C VAL A 226 -13.83 2.33 -3.54
N TYR A 227 -13.35 2.22 -4.77
CA TYR A 227 -14.17 2.28 -5.98
C TYR A 227 -13.92 1.06 -6.84
N SER A 228 -14.98 0.38 -7.22
CA SER A 228 -14.92 -0.68 -8.23
C SER A 228 -15.09 -0.10 -9.62
N ILE A 229 -14.22 -0.47 -10.55
CA ILE A 229 -14.19 0.00 -11.94
C ILE A 229 -14.77 -1.09 -12.84
N TYR A 230 -15.73 -0.71 -13.69
CA TYR A 230 -16.54 -1.61 -14.51
C TYR A 230 -16.40 -1.36 -16.02
N GLY A 231 -15.23 -1.10 -16.50
CA GLY A 231 -15.01 -0.98 -17.92
C GLY A 231 -14.86 0.44 -18.44
N ALA A 232 -14.73 0.55 -19.73
CA ALA A 232 -14.37 1.77 -20.41
C ALA A 232 -15.28 2.02 -21.63
N GLU A 233 -15.46 3.28 -22.00
CA GLU A 233 -16.08 3.63 -23.28
C GLU A 233 -15.20 3.17 -24.44
N GLY A 234 -15.84 2.68 -25.53
CA GLY A 234 -15.11 2.26 -26.72
C GLY A 234 -14.49 3.43 -27.47
N VAL A 235 -13.24 3.28 -27.87
CA VAL A 235 -12.52 4.26 -28.67
C VAL A 235 -11.71 3.58 -29.79
N GLU A 236 -11.41 4.32 -30.84
CA GLU A 236 -10.55 3.86 -31.92
C GLU A 236 -9.43 4.87 -32.18
N PHE A 237 -8.22 4.40 -32.42
CA PHE A 237 -7.09 5.23 -32.80
C PHE A 237 -6.10 4.47 -33.68
N ASP A 238 -5.29 5.22 -34.43
CA ASP A 238 -4.25 4.66 -35.29
C ASP A 238 -2.90 4.67 -34.55
N LEU A 239 -2.18 3.53 -34.61
CA LEU A 239 -0.88 3.33 -34.03
C LEU A 239 0.14 3.01 -35.11
N PRO A 240 1.07 3.91 -35.43
CA PRO A 240 2.13 3.67 -36.41
C PRO A 240 3.01 2.49 -36.00
N TYR A 241 3.52 1.74 -36.97
CA TYR A 241 4.51 0.70 -36.73
C TYR A 241 5.78 1.30 -36.12
N GLY A 242 6.27 0.67 -35.05
CA GLY A 242 7.44 1.11 -34.28
C GLY A 242 7.18 2.24 -33.31
N ALA A 243 5.94 2.73 -33.23
CA ALA A 243 5.56 3.72 -32.21
C ALA A 243 5.44 3.05 -30.83
N GLU A 244 5.67 3.84 -29.79
CA GLU A 244 5.44 3.45 -28.40
C GLU A 244 3.97 3.72 -28.04
N LEU A 245 3.28 2.70 -27.53
CA LEU A 245 1.97 2.83 -26.90
C LEU A 245 2.15 2.83 -25.38
N GLN A 246 1.61 3.85 -24.71
CA GLN A 246 1.47 3.90 -23.27
C GLN A 246 -0.02 4.00 -22.95
N VAL A 247 -0.47 3.26 -21.94
CA VAL A 247 -1.83 3.39 -21.39
C VAL A 247 -1.69 3.91 -19.98
N VAL A 248 -2.27 5.08 -19.73
CA VAL A 248 -2.21 5.76 -18.44
C VAL A 248 -3.60 5.82 -17.84
N PHE A 249 -3.75 5.32 -16.64
CA PHE A 249 -4.94 5.52 -15.83
C PHE A 249 -4.91 6.90 -15.19
N HIS A 250 -6.05 7.58 -15.18
CA HIS A 250 -6.24 8.84 -14.48
C HIS A 250 -7.51 8.80 -13.63
N ALA A 251 -7.45 9.45 -12.48
CA ALA A 251 -8.62 9.78 -11.67
C ALA A 251 -8.57 11.26 -11.26
N GLU A 252 -9.68 11.96 -11.39
CA GLU A 252 -9.87 13.31 -10.85
C GLU A 252 -10.80 13.24 -9.65
N LEU A 253 -10.34 13.76 -8.52
CA LEU A 253 -11.11 13.82 -7.29
C LEU A 253 -11.98 15.08 -7.23
N THR A 254 -12.95 15.10 -6.31
CA THR A 254 -13.90 16.22 -6.16
C THR A 254 -13.24 17.50 -5.70
N ASP A 255 -12.09 17.44 -5.05
CA ASP A 255 -11.27 18.58 -4.64
C ASP A 255 -10.38 19.13 -5.78
N GLY A 256 -10.39 18.47 -6.94
CA GLY A 256 -9.59 18.82 -8.12
C GLY A 256 -8.21 18.16 -8.16
N THR A 257 -7.86 17.33 -7.18
CA THR A 257 -6.64 16.50 -7.23
C THR A 257 -6.73 15.52 -8.40
N ARG A 258 -5.64 15.40 -9.15
CA ARG A 258 -5.50 14.40 -10.22
C ARG A 258 -4.47 13.37 -9.83
N LEU A 259 -4.84 12.11 -10.00
CA LEU A 259 -4.02 10.95 -9.75
C LEU A 259 -3.79 10.22 -11.06
N SER A 260 -2.59 9.71 -11.28
CA SER A 260 -2.27 8.93 -12.47
C SER A 260 -1.36 7.75 -12.18
N ALA A 261 -1.44 6.74 -13.04
CA ALA A 261 -0.54 5.60 -13.05
C ALA A 261 -0.38 5.06 -14.47
N MET A 262 0.83 4.70 -14.85
CA MET A 262 1.09 4.00 -16.10
C MET A 262 0.71 2.53 -15.92
N LEU A 263 -0.24 2.04 -16.74
CA LEU A 263 -0.70 0.66 -16.71
C LEU A 263 0.12 -0.23 -17.61
N THR A 264 0.50 0.25 -18.80
CA THR A 264 1.34 -0.49 -19.73
C THR A 264 2.15 0.44 -20.61
N ARG A 265 3.26 -0.11 -21.09
CA ARG A 265 4.13 0.50 -22.07
C ARG A 265 4.58 -0.57 -23.05
N GLU A 266 4.23 -0.42 -24.31
CA GLU A 266 4.52 -1.39 -25.35
C GLU A 266 5.15 -0.69 -26.56
N ILE A 267 6.22 -1.29 -27.12
CA ILE A 267 6.77 -0.86 -28.39
C ILE A 267 6.20 -1.77 -29.47
N MET A 268 5.43 -1.20 -30.38
CA MET A 268 4.80 -1.95 -31.45
C MET A 268 5.82 -2.53 -32.44
N PRO A 269 5.64 -3.80 -32.87
CA PRO A 269 6.56 -4.42 -33.82
C PRO A 269 6.63 -3.59 -35.12
N SER A 270 7.81 -3.52 -35.75
CA SER A 270 7.93 -2.97 -37.06
C SER A 270 7.24 -3.90 -38.09
N ALA A 271 6.76 -3.35 -39.21
CA ALA A 271 6.02 -4.09 -40.25
C ALA A 271 6.74 -5.37 -40.77
N ASN A 272 8.02 -5.52 -40.50
CA ASN A 272 8.87 -6.64 -40.93
C ASN A 272 9.29 -7.60 -39.82
N ASN A 273 8.89 -7.36 -38.55
CA ASN A 273 9.27 -8.20 -37.40
C ASN A 273 8.02 -8.68 -36.67
N SER A 274 7.73 -9.96 -36.81
CA SER A 274 6.73 -10.64 -35.96
C SER A 274 7.28 -10.97 -34.55
N ALA A 275 8.28 -10.24 -34.09
CA ALA A 275 8.87 -10.45 -32.77
C ALA A 275 7.95 -9.87 -31.69
N ASP A 276 7.70 -10.68 -30.70
CA ASP A 276 6.95 -10.40 -29.51
C ASP A 276 7.32 -9.02 -28.94
N GLY A 277 6.34 -8.11 -28.87
CA GLY A 277 6.54 -6.84 -28.19
C GLY A 277 6.83 -7.14 -26.71
N GLU A 278 7.91 -6.58 -26.19
CA GLU A 278 8.15 -6.62 -24.75
C GLU A 278 7.08 -5.72 -24.08
N SER A 279 6.14 -6.36 -23.38
CA SER A 279 5.17 -5.68 -22.54
C SER A 279 5.74 -5.62 -21.13
N GLU A 280 6.11 -4.42 -20.69
CA GLU A 280 6.42 -4.18 -19.27
C GLU A 280 5.14 -3.68 -18.59
N GLY A 281 4.46 -4.58 -17.89
CA GLY A 281 3.41 -4.21 -16.94
C GLY A 281 4.02 -3.86 -15.58
N PRO A 282 3.47 -2.86 -14.87
CA PRO A 282 3.92 -2.56 -13.51
C PRO A 282 3.62 -3.71 -12.55
N ALA A 283 4.41 -3.78 -11.46
CA ALA A 283 4.10 -4.71 -10.37
C ALA A 283 2.78 -4.31 -9.69
N MET A 284 1.95 -5.30 -9.36
CA MET A 284 0.70 -5.09 -8.61
C MET A 284 0.96 -4.99 -7.09
N PRO A 285 0.27 -4.13 -6.35
CA PRO A 285 -0.66 -3.09 -6.83
C PRO A 285 0.06 -1.88 -7.43
N ILE A 286 -0.63 -1.16 -8.33
CA ILE A 286 -0.07 0.03 -8.98
C ILE A 286 -0.32 1.23 -8.07
N VAL A 287 0.74 1.88 -7.60
CA VAL A 287 0.64 3.12 -6.82
C VAL A 287 0.37 4.29 -7.75
N LEU A 288 -0.66 5.09 -7.43
CA LEU A 288 -0.96 6.31 -8.18
C LEU A 288 -0.14 7.47 -7.62
N THR A 289 0.28 8.35 -8.54
CA THR A 289 0.97 9.60 -8.22
C THR A 289 0.07 10.78 -8.48
N LYS A 290 0.25 11.86 -7.72
CA LYS A 290 -0.40 13.14 -7.96
C LYS A 290 0.26 13.82 -9.16
N ASP A 291 -0.54 14.27 -10.16
CA ASP A 291 -0.09 15.00 -11.35
C ASP A 291 0.37 16.44 -11.02
#